data_21bc73ac53e61e129a52ccc0a253459d
#
_entry.id   21bc73ac53e61e129a52ccc0a253459d
#
_cell.length_a   1.000
_cell.length_b   1.000
_cell.length_c   1.000
_cell.angle_alpha   90.00
_cell.angle_beta   90.00
_cell.angle_gamma   90.00
#
_symmetry.space_group_name_H-M   'P 1'
#
loop_
_entity.id
_entity.type
_entity.pdbx_description
1 polymer ?
#
loop_
_entity_poly.entity_id
_entity_poly.type
_entity_poly.pdbx_seq_one_letter_code
_entity_poly.pdbx_strand_id
1 'polypeptide(L)'
;MKVEISNPFKVRKSTETGQLPFTIDHEVFINTLQEAAARSIQHQRTVLASFTQQVEWHDTIQAFSGARHARLGECFFWEQPAEQTTLIGIGAVTTIETNGSTCFTDSASAWRALMNEAVISYAPETEPTPGSGPVLFGGFAFDPLSPRTQLWSDFPGGLLILPRFLLNYNANHVTLTINNMIQATDNIELNAQKIEEDLRQLQTAIEHSPNIPREQTPTHFSIHERRPASEWMAMVAKVVERIRQGTFEKVVLARDIQLVLDDPTEAFDINLTLQRLRESYPTAYVFAIQRGERFFMGATPERLVLAQDGQIHTMALAGSVRRGETEVEDAQLGVELLQSEKNNNEHVIVVAMVLEALKNHCTNAHVSDAPQLLKLKNLQHLQTPITGDLIPGRCILDVMADLHPTPAVGGFPRQAALEEIHNTEKLDRGWYAGPLGWIGASGHGEFAVALRSGLVDGAKATLFAGCGIVSNSEPQIEYAESWWKFQVMLRSLSDSNQR
;
A
#
# COMPACT_ATOMS: atom_id res chain seq x y z
N MET A 1 -10.28 -24.67 -28.74
CA MET A 1 -8.91 -24.25 -29.05
C MET A 1 -8.33 -23.74 -27.74
N LYS A 2 -7.53 -24.59 -27.05
CA LYS A 2 -6.90 -24.21 -25.78
C LYS A 2 -5.77 -23.25 -26.12
N VAL A 3 -5.87 -22.01 -25.65
CA VAL A 3 -4.76 -21.06 -25.69
C VAL A 3 -3.84 -21.45 -24.53
N GLU A 4 -2.69 -22.04 -24.81
CA GLU A 4 -1.61 -22.19 -23.86
C GLU A 4 -1.06 -20.80 -23.54
N ILE A 5 -1.33 -20.32 -22.32
CA ILE A 5 -0.67 -19.16 -21.75
C ILE A 5 0.75 -19.63 -21.43
N SER A 6 1.70 -19.29 -22.28
CA SER A 6 3.11 -19.51 -22.03
C SER A 6 3.50 -18.68 -20.80
N ASN A 7 3.98 -19.37 -19.78
CA ASN A 7 4.56 -18.74 -18.58
C ASN A 7 5.81 -17.93 -18.98
N PRO A 8 5.82 -16.58 -18.90
CA PRO A 8 6.96 -15.78 -19.32
C PRO A 8 8.17 -15.86 -18.39
N PHE A 9 8.04 -16.52 -17.24
CA PHE A 9 9.11 -16.71 -16.27
C PHE A 9 9.90 -18.00 -16.50
N LYS A 10 10.47 -18.19 -17.72
CA LYS A 10 11.55 -19.17 -17.88
C LYS A 10 12.81 -18.59 -17.28
N VAL A 11 13.16 -19.07 -16.09
CA VAL A 11 14.47 -18.89 -15.45
C VAL A 11 15.55 -19.27 -16.47
N ARG A 12 16.23 -18.29 -17.06
CA ARG A 12 17.53 -18.55 -17.70
C ARG A 12 18.51 -18.84 -16.56
N LYS A 13 19.01 -20.06 -16.50
CA LYS A 13 20.15 -20.40 -15.64
C LYS A 13 21.29 -19.43 -15.97
N SER A 14 21.74 -18.66 -14.99
CA SER A 14 22.93 -17.81 -15.09
C SER A 14 24.12 -18.66 -15.47
N THR A 15 24.75 -18.29 -16.54
CA THR A 15 26.03 -18.84 -16.99
C THR A 15 27.13 -18.43 -16.00
N GLU A 16 27.96 -19.40 -15.67
CA GLU A 16 29.23 -19.33 -14.99
C GLU A 16 30.09 -18.11 -15.40
N THR A 17 29.97 -17.01 -14.67
CA THR A 17 31.03 -16.03 -14.46
C THR A 17 30.74 -15.38 -13.12
N GLY A 18 31.68 -15.41 -12.18
CA GLY A 18 31.55 -14.83 -10.85
C GLY A 18 31.51 -13.29 -10.84
N GLN A 19 30.74 -12.70 -11.73
CA GLN A 19 30.39 -11.29 -11.71
C GLN A 19 29.15 -11.08 -10.83
N LEU A 20 29.29 -10.21 -9.85
CA LEU A 20 28.22 -9.75 -8.99
C LEU A 20 27.10 -9.13 -9.87
N PRO A 21 25.81 -9.44 -9.60
CA PRO A 21 24.68 -8.95 -10.41
C PRO A 21 24.51 -7.42 -10.35
N PHE A 22 25.11 -6.72 -9.38
CA PHE A 22 25.04 -5.28 -9.22
C PHE A 22 26.44 -4.65 -9.25
N THR A 23 26.99 -4.41 -10.41
CA THR A 23 28.20 -3.58 -10.54
C THR A 23 27.78 -2.12 -10.56
N ILE A 24 28.19 -1.33 -9.58
CA ILE A 24 27.87 0.12 -9.51
C ILE A 24 28.74 0.88 -10.52
N ASP A 25 28.18 1.86 -11.21
CA ASP A 25 28.95 2.91 -11.89
C ASP A 25 29.63 3.79 -10.82
N HIS A 26 30.86 3.37 -10.46
CA HIS A 26 31.60 3.93 -9.33
C HIS A 26 31.91 5.42 -9.52
N GLU A 27 32.18 5.87 -10.76
CA GLU A 27 32.52 7.26 -11.03
C GLU A 27 31.32 8.17 -10.79
N VAL A 28 30.16 7.86 -11.35
CA VAL A 28 28.94 8.66 -11.17
C VAL A 28 28.48 8.61 -9.72
N PHE A 29 28.57 7.45 -9.08
CA PHE A 29 28.20 7.29 -7.67
C PHE A 29 29.06 8.17 -6.74
N ILE A 30 30.41 8.12 -6.88
CA ILE A 30 31.32 8.94 -6.06
C ILE A 30 31.08 10.44 -6.32
N ASN A 31 30.92 10.84 -7.57
CA ASN A 31 30.64 12.24 -7.91
C ASN A 31 29.35 12.73 -7.26
N THR A 32 28.31 11.88 -7.19
CA THR A 32 27.04 12.20 -6.49
C THR A 32 27.26 12.46 -5.01
N LEU A 33 28.03 11.60 -4.34
CA LEU A 33 28.34 11.77 -2.92
C LEU A 33 29.18 13.02 -2.67
N GLN A 34 30.18 13.33 -3.53
CA GLN A 34 31.03 14.51 -3.42
C GLN A 34 30.21 15.80 -3.62
N GLU A 35 29.31 15.84 -4.59
CA GLU A 35 28.42 17.00 -4.79
C GLU A 35 27.51 17.23 -3.59
N ALA A 36 26.93 16.15 -3.02
CA ALA A 36 26.13 16.24 -1.81
C ALA A 36 26.94 16.75 -0.61
N ALA A 37 28.21 16.33 -0.48
CA ALA A 37 29.12 16.83 0.55
C ALA A 37 29.43 18.33 0.37
N ALA A 38 29.69 18.77 -0.87
CA ALA A 38 29.91 20.18 -1.17
C ALA A 38 28.68 21.04 -0.82
N ARG A 39 27.47 20.59 -1.19
CA ARG A 39 26.22 21.27 -0.78
C ARG A 39 26.01 21.24 0.73
N SER A 40 26.31 20.14 1.41
CA SER A 40 26.20 20.03 2.87
C SER A 40 27.14 21.02 3.58
N ILE A 41 28.37 21.19 3.10
CA ILE A 41 29.30 22.19 3.62
C ILE A 41 28.77 23.62 3.38
N GLN A 42 28.31 23.90 2.16
CA GLN A 42 27.80 25.21 1.78
C GLN A 42 26.56 25.64 2.59
N HIS A 43 25.61 24.73 2.77
CA HIS A 43 24.31 25.03 3.41
C HIS A 43 24.28 24.71 4.91
N GLN A 44 25.35 24.11 5.46
CA GLN A 44 25.43 23.64 6.86
C GLN A 44 24.24 22.73 7.24
N ARG A 45 23.86 21.84 6.33
CA ARG A 45 22.73 20.91 6.46
C ARG A 45 23.08 19.54 5.92
N THR A 46 22.40 18.53 6.40
CA THR A 46 22.47 17.20 5.82
C THR A 46 21.79 17.20 4.44
N VAL A 47 22.43 16.63 3.43
CA VAL A 47 21.98 16.59 2.03
C VAL A 47 21.76 15.14 1.62
N LEU A 48 20.65 14.86 0.94
CA LEU A 48 20.40 13.57 0.32
C LEU A 48 21.24 13.43 -0.95
N ALA A 49 22.05 12.39 -1.02
CA ALA A 49 22.63 11.85 -2.24
C ALA A 49 21.83 10.64 -2.70
N SER A 50 21.32 10.67 -3.93
CA SER A 50 20.55 9.57 -4.52
C SER A 50 21.13 9.23 -5.89
N PHE A 51 21.60 8.01 -6.05
CA PHE A 51 22.16 7.49 -7.29
C PHE A 51 21.32 6.31 -7.79
N THR A 52 20.98 6.30 -9.07
CA THR A 52 20.13 5.26 -9.68
C THR A 52 20.83 4.67 -10.91
N GLN A 53 20.80 3.36 -11.04
CA GLN A 53 21.27 2.65 -12.21
C GLN A 53 20.38 1.47 -12.59
N GLN A 54 20.44 1.07 -13.85
CA GLN A 54 19.80 -0.16 -14.32
C GLN A 54 20.58 -1.39 -13.82
N VAL A 55 19.84 -2.44 -13.42
CA VAL A 55 20.41 -3.71 -12.96
C VAL A 55 19.63 -4.88 -13.54
N GLU A 56 20.19 -6.09 -13.51
CA GLU A 56 19.50 -7.31 -13.92
C GLU A 56 19.07 -8.10 -12.68
N TRP A 57 17.78 -8.16 -12.45
CA TRP A 57 17.19 -8.99 -11.42
C TRP A 57 15.74 -9.35 -11.77
N HIS A 58 15.28 -10.56 -11.47
CA HIS A 58 14.00 -11.04 -12.00
C HIS A 58 13.00 -11.55 -10.96
N ASP A 59 13.43 -12.01 -9.79
CA ASP A 59 12.53 -12.56 -8.76
C ASP A 59 12.33 -11.57 -7.61
N THR A 60 11.16 -10.91 -7.60
CA THR A 60 10.83 -9.88 -6.61
C THR A 60 10.58 -10.45 -5.22
N ILE A 61 10.02 -11.67 -5.09
CA ILE A 61 9.82 -12.33 -3.79
C ILE A 61 11.16 -12.79 -3.23
N GLN A 62 12.03 -13.34 -4.07
CA GLN A 62 13.39 -13.73 -3.66
C GLN A 62 14.19 -12.49 -3.22
N ALA A 63 14.08 -11.39 -3.96
CA ALA A 63 14.72 -10.11 -3.60
C ALA A 63 14.24 -9.60 -2.23
N PHE A 64 12.92 -9.61 -1.98
CA PHE A 64 12.37 -9.22 -0.69
C PHE A 64 12.76 -10.17 0.44
N SER A 65 12.77 -11.48 0.18
CA SER A 65 13.25 -12.49 1.13
C SER A 65 14.72 -12.25 1.52
N GLY A 66 15.59 -12.06 0.52
CA GLY A 66 16.99 -11.75 0.74
C GLY A 66 17.21 -10.44 1.48
N ALA A 67 16.44 -9.40 1.15
CA ALA A 67 16.48 -8.12 1.82
C ALA A 67 16.23 -8.24 3.34
N ARG A 68 15.26 -9.05 3.74
CA ARG A 68 14.98 -9.36 5.15
C ARG A 68 16.13 -10.10 5.83
N HIS A 69 16.74 -11.07 5.14
CA HIS A 69 17.87 -11.85 5.67
C HIS A 69 19.17 -11.04 5.73
N ALA A 70 19.33 -10.04 4.88
CA ALA A 70 20.48 -9.14 4.89
C ALA A 70 20.58 -8.30 6.18
N ARG A 71 19.48 -8.15 6.93
CA ARG A 71 19.45 -7.39 8.20
C ARG A 71 19.99 -5.96 8.07
N LEU A 72 19.75 -5.32 6.93
CA LEU A 72 20.16 -3.94 6.66
C LEU A 72 19.12 -2.89 7.15
N GLY A 73 18.17 -3.33 7.93
CA GLY A 73 17.07 -2.55 8.46
C GLY A 73 15.72 -3.07 8.00
N GLU A 74 14.71 -2.24 8.17
CA GLU A 74 13.34 -2.57 7.80
C GLU A 74 13.16 -2.65 6.29
N CYS A 75 12.21 -3.46 5.84
CA CYS A 75 11.94 -3.67 4.43
C CYS A 75 10.48 -3.37 4.10
N PHE A 76 10.22 -2.94 2.87
CA PHE A 76 8.87 -2.88 2.34
C PHE A 76 8.78 -3.54 0.96
N PHE A 77 7.59 -3.98 0.63
CA PHE A 77 7.21 -4.56 -0.63
C PHE A 77 5.90 -3.94 -1.11
N TRP A 78 5.87 -3.49 -2.36
CA TRP A 78 4.69 -2.95 -3.02
C TRP A 78 4.65 -3.44 -4.45
N GLU A 79 3.56 -4.07 -4.86
CA GLU A 79 3.45 -4.69 -6.17
C GLU A 79 2.05 -4.56 -6.76
N GLN A 80 1.99 -4.29 -8.04
CA GLN A 80 0.84 -4.47 -8.91
C GLN A 80 1.14 -5.59 -9.92
N PRO A 81 0.77 -6.84 -9.63
CA PRO A 81 1.18 -7.97 -10.48
C PRO A 81 0.69 -7.86 -11.92
N ALA A 82 -0.54 -7.39 -12.14
CA ALA A 82 -1.11 -7.21 -13.48
C ALA A 82 -0.38 -6.14 -14.31
N GLU A 83 0.15 -5.11 -13.66
CA GLU A 83 0.92 -4.02 -14.29
C GLU A 83 2.42 -4.32 -14.36
N GLN A 84 2.85 -5.44 -13.80
CA GLN A 84 4.26 -5.84 -13.71
C GLN A 84 5.15 -4.76 -13.08
N THR A 85 4.65 -4.10 -12.05
CA THR A 85 5.38 -3.09 -11.30
C THR A 85 5.61 -3.55 -9.86
N THR A 86 6.85 -3.38 -9.36
CA THR A 86 7.17 -3.74 -7.97
C THR A 86 8.22 -2.78 -7.42
N LEU A 87 8.02 -2.31 -6.19
CA LEU A 87 8.99 -1.57 -5.40
C LEU A 87 9.40 -2.39 -4.18
N ILE A 88 10.71 -2.55 -3.97
CA ILE A 88 11.27 -3.19 -2.78
C ILE A 88 12.25 -2.24 -2.15
N GLY A 89 11.92 -1.73 -0.97
CA GLY A 89 12.83 -0.88 -0.19
C GLY A 89 13.52 -1.63 0.92
N ILE A 90 14.80 -1.32 1.14
CA ILE A 90 15.67 -2.02 2.09
C ILE A 90 16.44 -1.01 2.93
N GLY A 91 16.32 -1.13 4.24
CA GLY A 91 16.89 -0.19 5.21
C GLY A 91 16.22 1.17 5.15
N ALA A 92 16.60 2.07 6.03
CA ALA A 92 16.14 3.44 6.02
C ALA A 92 17.33 4.40 6.15
N VAL A 93 17.40 5.42 5.30
CA VAL A 93 18.36 6.52 5.48
C VAL A 93 17.73 7.69 6.24
N THR A 94 16.43 7.85 6.10
CA THR A 94 15.62 8.78 6.90
C THR A 94 14.16 8.33 6.92
N THR A 95 13.42 8.77 7.94
CA THR A 95 11.99 8.56 8.08
C THR A 95 11.30 9.89 8.33
N ILE A 96 10.12 10.06 7.78
CA ILE A 96 9.21 11.17 8.10
C ILE A 96 8.10 10.56 8.95
N GLU A 97 8.13 10.86 10.25
CA GLU A 97 7.11 10.42 11.18
C GLU A 97 6.25 11.61 11.60
N THR A 98 4.93 11.48 11.46
CA THR A 98 3.97 12.54 11.73
C THR A 98 2.75 11.99 12.50
N ASN A 99 2.07 12.86 13.22
CA ASN A 99 0.89 12.53 14.01
C ASN A 99 -0.12 13.68 13.98
N GLY A 100 -1.36 13.38 14.32
CA GLY A 100 -2.41 14.39 14.45
C GLY A 100 -3.02 14.82 13.11
N SER A 101 -3.79 15.89 13.13
CA SER A 101 -4.59 16.36 11.99
C SER A 101 -3.77 16.87 10.81
N THR A 102 -2.51 17.24 11.03
CA THR A 102 -1.61 17.80 10.00
C THR A 102 -0.65 16.75 9.40
N CYS A 103 -0.83 15.45 9.75
CA CYS A 103 0.12 14.40 9.40
C CYS A 103 0.45 14.34 7.88
N PHE A 104 -0.53 14.55 7.00
CA PHE A 104 -0.31 14.55 5.55
C PHE A 104 0.45 15.80 5.08
N THR A 105 0.02 17.00 5.52
CA THR A 105 0.62 18.26 5.12
C THR A 105 2.02 18.43 5.67
N ASP A 106 2.28 17.94 6.89
CA ASP A 106 3.61 17.94 7.51
C ASP A 106 4.54 16.99 6.74
N SER A 107 4.04 15.79 6.37
CA SER A 107 4.78 14.85 5.52
C SER A 107 5.10 15.44 4.14
N ALA A 108 4.14 16.12 3.51
CA ALA A 108 4.35 16.81 2.23
C ALA A 108 5.41 17.91 2.34
N SER A 109 5.39 18.68 3.43
CA SER A 109 6.35 19.76 3.68
C SER A 109 7.76 19.20 3.92
N ALA A 110 7.89 18.14 4.72
CA ALA A 110 9.15 17.46 4.97
C ALA A 110 9.74 16.85 3.68
N TRP A 111 8.90 16.23 2.86
CA TRP A 111 9.33 15.69 1.56
C TRP A 111 9.85 16.78 0.62
N ARG A 112 9.11 17.87 0.45
CA ARG A 112 9.57 19.01 -0.37
C ARG A 112 10.89 19.59 0.13
N ALA A 113 11.04 19.74 1.44
CA ALA A 113 12.29 20.24 2.03
C ALA A 113 13.47 19.30 1.73
N LEU A 114 13.26 17.98 1.81
CA LEU A 114 14.28 16.99 1.50
C LEU A 114 14.68 17.04 0.02
N MET A 115 13.71 17.16 -0.90
CA MET A 115 13.98 17.16 -2.35
C MET A 115 14.63 18.45 -2.84
N ASN A 116 14.33 19.58 -2.23
CA ASN A 116 14.93 20.87 -2.63
C ASN A 116 16.45 20.90 -2.55
N GLU A 117 17.03 20.15 -1.63
CA GLU A 117 18.50 20.12 -1.38
C GLU A 117 19.15 18.85 -1.96
N ALA A 118 18.36 17.87 -2.41
CA ALA A 118 18.85 16.57 -2.83
C ALA A 118 19.77 16.67 -4.08
N VAL A 119 20.80 15.84 -4.11
CA VAL A 119 21.58 15.54 -5.31
C VAL A 119 21.10 14.20 -5.86
N ILE A 120 20.48 14.24 -7.02
CA ILE A 120 19.91 13.07 -7.68
C ILE A 120 20.64 12.86 -9.02
N SER A 121 21.18 11.66 -9.20
CA SER A 121 21.89 11.28 -10.42
C SER A 121 21.47 9.91 -10.93
N TYR A 122 21.65 9.71 -12.21
CA TYR A 122 21.40 8.45 -12.91
C TYR A 122 22.67 8.03 -13.66
N ALA A 123 22.97 6.74 -13.65
CA ALA A 123 24.05 6.21 -14.47
C ALA A 123 23.75 6.44 -15.96
N PRO A 124 24.78 6.54 -16.83
CA PRO A 124 24.59 6.58 -18.28
C PRO A 124 23.65 5.45 -18.74
N GLU A 125 22.81 5.73 -19.73
CA GLU A 125 21.82 4.80 -20.29
C GLU A 125 20.68 4.37 -19.34
N THR A 126 20.63 4.93 -18.12
CA THR A 126 19.52 4.71 -17.20
C THR A 126 18.46 5.78 -17.37
N GLU A 127 17.32 5.42 -17.95
CA GLU A 127 16.18 6.33 -18.11
C GLU A 127 15.38 6.42 -16.82
N PRO A 128 15.01 7.64 -16.36
CA PRO A 128 14.09 7.81 -15.25
C PRO A 128 12.71 7.20 -15.55
N THR A 129 12.23 6.34 -14.66
CA THR A 129 10.90 5.73 -14.74
C THR A 129 10.09 6.02 -13.47
N PRO A 130 8.76 5.93 -13.48
CA PRO A 130 7.98 5.99 -12.25
C PRO A 130 8.53 5.03 -11.19
N GLY A 131 8.78 5.53 -9.99
CA GLY A 131 9.37 4.73 -8.90
C GLY A 131 10.90 4.57 -8.95
N SER A 132 11.61 5.11 -9.95
CA SER A 132 13.07 5.22 -9.93
C SER A 132 13.53 6.53 -9.25
N GLY A 133 14.77 6.56 -8.75
CA GLY A 133 15.25 7.66 -7.93
C GLY A 133 14.79 7.57 -6.47
N PRO A 134 14.90 8.64 -5.68
CA PRO A 134 14.47 8.64 -4.30
C PRO A 134 12.95 8.55 -4.20
N VAL A 135 12.48 7.58 -3.41
CA VAL A 135 11.07 7.29 -3.17
C VAL A 135 10.84 7.18 -1.67
N LEU A 136 9.84 7.88 -1.16
CA LEU A 136 9.26 7.60 0.15
C LEU A 136 8.15 6.56 0.00
N PHE A 137 8.18 5.54 0.84
CA PHE A 137 7.12 4.56 0.96
C PHE A 137 6.62 4.48 2.40
N GLY A 138 5.32 4.29 2.58
CA GLY A 138 4.74 4.12 3.90
C GLY A 138 3.25 4.32 3.94
N GLY A 139 2.72 4.64 5.11
CA GLY A 139 1.29 4.76 5.30
C GLY A 139 0.89 5.68 6.44
N PHE A 140 -0.41 5.83 6.55
CA PHE A 140 -1.05 6.66 7.55
C PHE A 140 -2.16 5.88 8.26
N ALA A 141 -2.38 6.20 9.52
CA ALA A 141 -3.51 5.64 10.24
C ALA A 141 -4.84 6.08 9.60
N PHE A 142 -5.86 5.23 9.73
CA PHE A 142 -7.23 5.58 9.34
C PHE A 142 -7.71 6.87 10.01
N ASP A 143 -7.44 6.99 11.31
CA ASP A 143 -7.68 8.20 12.09
C ASP A 143 -6.42 8.56 12.88
N PRO A 144 -5.65 9.57 12.41
CA PRO A 144 -4.43 9.99 13.08
C PRO A 144 -4.66 10.62 14.46
N LEU A 145 -5.91 10.95 14.81
CA LEU A 145 -6.27 11.51 16.12
C LEU A 145 -6.65 10.42 17.15
N SER A 146 -6.94 9.21 16.71
CA SER A 146 -7.30 8.11 17.60
C SER A 146 -6.12 7.65 18.45
N PRO A 147 -6.33 7.41 19.76
CA PRO A 147 -5.32 6.82 20.62
C PRO A 147 -4.88 5.45 20.09
N ARG A 148 -3.57 5.21 20.14
CA ARG A 148 -3.02 3.94 19.69
C ARG A 148 -2.96 2.93 20.80
N THR A 149 -3.32 1.70 20.45
CA THR A 149 -3.13 0.53 21.31
C THR A 149 -1.74 -0.07 21.12
N GLN A 150 -1.35 -0.98 22.02
CA GLN A 150 -0.11 -1.75 21.89
C GLN A 150 -0.03 -2.52 20.56
N LEU A 151 -1.18 -2.87 19.96
CA LEU A 151 -1.23 -3.55 18.66
C LEU A 151 -0.51 -2.75 17.57
N TRP A 152 -0.64 -1.42 17.59
CA TRP A 152 -0.09 -0.53 16.57
C TRP A 152 1.08 0.33 17.05
N SER A 153 1.78 -0.08 18.12
CA SER A 153 2.89 0.68 18.73
C SER A 153 3.99 1.06 17.74
N ASP A 154 4.27 0.20 16.75
CA ASP A 154 5.35 0.39 15.78
C ASP A 154 4.89 1.13 14.50
N PHE A 155 3.60 1.40 14.39
CA PHE A 155 2.96 2.06 13.25
C PHE A 155 2.35 3.40 13.66
N PRO A 156 3.11 4.52 13.57
CA PRO A 156 2.64 5.85 13.98
C PRO A 156 1.53 6.41 13.07
N GLY A 157 1.01 7.63 13.37
CA GLY A 157 -0.05 8.33 12.64
C GLY A 157 0.21 8.47 11.18
N GLY A 158 1.44 8.81 10.85
CA GLY A 158 2.00 8.79 9.52
C GLY A 158 3.46 8.39 9.61
N LEU A 159 3.89 7.51 8.73
CA LEU A 159 5.27 7.09 8.58
C LEU A 159 5.58 6.91 7.10
N LEU A 160 6.56 7.65 6.62
CA LEU A 160 7.14 7.48 5.29
C LEU A 160 8.63 7.22 5.43
N ILE A 161 9.13 6.21 4.75
CA ILE A 161 10.51 5.71 4.82
C ILE A 161 11.20 5.99 3.50
N LEU A 162 12.36 6.65 3.53
CA LEU A 162 13.28 6.70 2.39
C LEU A 162 14.27 5.53 2.55
N PRO A 163 14.18 4.51 1.71
CA PRO A 163 15.04 3.33 1.85
C PRO A 163 16.50 3.65 1.48
N ARG A 164 17.44 2.87 2.03
CA ARG A 164 18.85 2.93 1.61
C ARG A 164 19.02 2.36 0.22
N PHE A 165 18.43 1.20 -0.05
CA PHE A 165 18.38 0.59 -1.37
C PHE A 165 16.93 0.44 -1.80
N LEU A 166 16.64 0.82 -3.03
CA LEU A 166 15.34 0.64 -3.64
C LEU A 166 15.53 -0.13 -4.95
N LEU A 167 14.90 -1.29 -5.05
CA LEU A 167 14.72 -2.01 -6.31
C LEU A 167 13.36 -1.64 -6.88
N ASN A 168 13.35 -1.10 -8.10
CA ASN A 168 12.15 -0.78 -8.85
C ASN A 168 12.08 -1.64 -10.11
N TYR A 169 11.06 -2.48 -10.17
CA TYR A 169 10.72 -3.30 -11.33
C TYR A 169 9.58 -2.60 -12.09
N ASN A 170 9.82 -2.34 -13.34
CA ASN A 170 8.82 -1.77 -14.24
C ASN A 170 8.87 -2.50 -15.58
N ALA A 171 7.95 -3.44 -15.80
CA ALA A 171 7.93 -4.35 -16.94
C ALA A 171 9.29 -5.07 -17.13
N ASN A 172 10.08 -4.64 -18.11
CA ASN A 172 11.36 -5.28 -18.44
C ASN A 172 12.59 -4.50 -17.89
N HIS A 173 12.37 -3.42 -17.15
CA HIS A 173 13.43 -2.59 -16.61
C HIS A 173 13.49 -2.72 -15.08
N VAL A 174 14.67 -3.01 -14.59
CA VAL A 174 14.93 -3.02 -13.14
C VAL A 174 15.97 -1.97 -12.82
N THR A 175 15.65 -1.09 -11.89
CA THR A 175 16.61 -0.11 -11.40
C THR A 175 16.92 -0.31 -9.93
N LEU A 176 18.18 -0.08 -9.55
CA LEU A 176 18.63 0.04 -8.19
C LEU A 176 18.90 1.51 -7.89
N THR A 177 18.21 2.06 -6.91
CA THR A 177 18.49 3.38 -6.35
C THR A 177 19.20 3.21 -5.01
N ILE A 178 20.31 3.93 -4.84
CA ILE A 178 21.09 4.00 -3.60
C ILE A 178 20.95 5.39 -3.01
N ASN A 179 20.42 5.48 -1.80
CA ASN A 179 20.23 6.73 -1.08
C ASN A 179 21.19 6.81 0.11
N ASN A 180 21.73 8.00 0.37
CA ASN A 180 22.56 8.29 1.52
C ASN A 180 22.38 9.73 2.00
N MET A 181 22.34 9.95 3.30
CA MET A 181 22.31 11.30 3.91
C MET A 181 23.73 11.72 4.23
N ILE A 182 24.21 12.79 3.57
CA ILE A 182 25.58 13.28 3.68
C ILE A 182 25.65 14.52 4.58
N GLN A 183 26.56 14.48 5.56
CA GLN A 183 26.88 15.59 6.43
C GLN A 183 28.21 16.25 6.03
N ALA A 184 28.40 17.51 6.40
CA ALA A 184 29.60 18.29 6.09
C ALA A 184 30.91 17.67 6.63
N THR A 185 30.82 16.82 7.65
CA THR A 185 31.96 16.16 8.30
C THR A 185 32.23 14.75 7.77
N ASP A 186 31.43 14.26 6.85
CA ASP A 186 31.53 12.87 6.39
C ASP A 186 32.76 12.64 5.51
N ASN A 187 33.40 11.47 5.69
CA ASN A 187 34.41 10.98 4.80
C ASN A 187 33.72 10.20 3.65
N ILE A 188 33.76 10.77 2.46
CA ILE A 188 33.02 10.23 1.30
C ILE A 188 33.55 8.86 0.87
N GLU A 189 34.88 8.64 0.92
CA GLU A 189 35.47 7.35 0.55
C GLU A 189 35.04 6.25 1.51
N LEU A 190 35.02 6.54 2.81
CA LEU A 190 34.56 5.59 3.82
C LEU A 190 33.05 5.31 3.71
N ASN A 191 32.26 6.32 3.43
CA ASN A 191 30.81 6.16 3.21
C ASN A 191 30.55 5.30 1.98
N ALA A 192 31.26 5.53 0.87
CA ALA A 192 31.14 4.72 -0.33
C ALA A 192 31.50 3.25 -0.08
N GLN A 193 32.64 3.01 0.57
CA GLN A 193 33.06 1.65 0.93
C GLN A 193 32.01 0.89 1.78
N LYS A 194 31.40 1.60 2.75
CA LYS A 194 30.36 1.01 3.57
C LYS A 194 29.08 0.69 2.79
N ILE A 195 28.70 1.56 1.88
CA ILE A 195 27.52 1.34 1.01
C ILE A 195 27.76 0.14 0.10
N GLU A 196 28.94 0.02 -0.50
CA GLU A 196 29.31 -1.12 -1.34
C GLU A 196 29.37 -2.44 -0.54
N GLU A 197 29.80 -2.39 0.71
CA GLU A 197 29.77 -3.56 1.61
C GLU A 197 28.35 -3.99 1.92
N ASP A 198 27.48 -3.03 2.31
CA ASP A 198 26.08 -3.28 2.57
C ASP A 198 25.37 -3.84 1.30
N LEU A 199 25.74 -3.35 0.11
CA LEU A 199 25.20 -3.85 -1.16
C LEU A 199 25.66 -5.27 -1.47
N ARG A 200 26.96 -5.60 -1.22
CA ARG A 200 27.47 -6.97 -1.36
C ARG A 200 26.77 -7.94 -0.39
N GLN A 201 26.53 -7.48 0.85
CA GLN A 201 25.79 -8.26 1.84
C GLN A 201 24.35 -8.54 1.35
N LEU A 202 23.68 -7.52 0.80
CA LEU A 202 22.35 -7.65 0.22
C LEU A 202 22.32 -8.65 -0.94
N GLN A 203 23.25 -8.52 -1.89
CA GLN A 203 23.37 -9.43 -3.04
C GLN A 203 23.54 -10.89 -2.58
N THR A 204 24.48 -11.10 -1.67
CA THR A 204 24.75 -12.44 -1.10
C THR A 204 23.51 -13.01 -0.41
N ALA A 205 22.78 -12.18 0.35
CA ALA A 205 21.57 -12.61 1.02
C ALA A 205 20.44 -12.96 0.04
N ILE A 206 20.33 -12.23 -1.07
CA ILE A 206 19.33 -12.51 -2.12
C ILE A 206 19.68 -13.83 -2.84
N GLU A 207 20.94 -14.02 -3.24
CA GLU A 207 21.40 -15.23 -3.93
C GLU A 207 21.21 -16.50 -3.09
N HIS A 208 21.42 -16.39 -1.77
CA HIS A 208 21.27 -17.51 -0.83
C HIS A 208 19.88 -17.61 -0.21
N SER A 209 18.97 -16.73 -0.58
CA SER A 209 17.58 -16.79 -0.09
C SER A 209 16.92 -18.08 -0.57
N PRO A 210 16.32 -18.86 0.33
CA PRO A 210 15.70 -20.12 -0.04
C PRO A 210 14.57 -19.89 -1.04
N ASN A 211 14.54 -20.72 -2.08
CA ASN A 211 13.37 -20.79 -2.93
C ASN A 211 12.17 -21.23 -2.08
N ILE A 212 11.03 -20.59 -2.28
CA ILE A 212 9.80 -20.96 -1.57
C ILE A 212 9.44 -22.39 -1.98
N PRO A 213 9.36 -23.34 -1.04
CA PRO A 213 9.01 -24.73 -1.34
C PRO A 213 7.59 -24.79 -1.96
N ARG A 214 7.41 -25.59 -2.99
CA ARG A 214 6.09 -25.82 -3.59
C ARG A 214 5.20 -26.73 -2.73
N GLU A 215 5.78 -27.59 -1.91
CA GLU A 215 5.08 -28.46 -0.96
C GLU A 215 5.38 -27.99 0.46
N GLN A 216 4.35 -27.68 1.22
CA GLN A 216 4.47 -27.19 2.58
C GLN A 216 3.61 -27.99 3.55
N THR A 217 4.06 -28.05 4.79
CA THR A 217 3.26 -28.56 5.90
C THR A 217 2.05 -27.65 6.09
N PRO A 218 0.83 -28.21 6.27
CA PRO A 218 -0.35 -27.40 6.54
C PRO A 218 -0.13 -26.53 7.78
N THR A 219 -0.38 -25.22 7.64
CA THR A 219 -0.32 -24.28 8.74
C THR A 219 -1.61 -24.37 9.56
N HIS A 220 -1.52 -24.88 10.78
CA HIS A 220 -2.63 -25.01 11.72
C HIS A 220 -2.68 -23.81 12.67
N PHE A 221 -3.85 -23.19 12.81
CA PHE A 221 -4.09 -22.09 13.73
C PHE A 221 -5.52 -22.05 14.23
N SER A 222 -5.70 -21.48 15.40
CA SER A 222 -7.01 -21.13 15.95
C SER A 222 -7.42 -19.72 15.56
N ILE A 223 -8.74 -19.49 15.41
CA ILE A 223 -9.33 -18.18 15.12
C ILE A 223 -10.08 -17.67 16.32
N HIS A 224 -9.77 -16.46 16.77
CA HIS A 224 -10.41 -15.80 17.89
C HIS A 224 -11.07 -14.50 17.45
N GLU A 225 -12.39 -14.41 17.54
CA GLU A 225 -13.10 -13.15 17.37
C GLU A 225 -12.94 -12.30 18.63
N ARG A 226 -12.32 -11.11 18.51
CA ARG A 226 -12.15 -10.22 19.67
C ARG A 226 -13.47 -9.65 20.17
N ARG A 227 -14.45 -9.50 19.28
CA ARG A 227 -15.82 -9.15 19.60
C ARG A 227 -16.75 -10.28 19.17
N PRO A 228 -17.59 -10.81 20.07
CA PRO A 228 -18.56 -11.84 19.72
C PRO A 228 -19.50 -11.41 18.59
N ALA A 229 -19.89 -12.35 17.73
CA ALA A 229 -20.78 -12.11 16.59
C ALA A 229 -22.08 -11.40 17.01
N SER A 230 -22.69 -11.82 18.13
CA SER A 230 -23.92 -11.21 18.64
C SER A 230 -23.76 -9.73 19.02
N GLU A 231 -22.64 -9.37 19.62
CA GLU A 231 -22.36 -7.97 19.99
C GLU A 231 -22.13 -7.10 18.74
N TRP A 232 -21.38 -7.64 17.75
CA TRP A 232 -21.15 -6.91 16.51
C TRP A 232 -22.47 -6.71 15.74
N MET A 233 -23.30 -7.75 15.62
CA MET A 233 -24.60 -7.65 14.96
C MET A 233 -25.54 -6.67 15.70
N ALA A 234 -25.53 -6.65 17.04
CA ALA A 234 -26.30 -5.69 17.82
C ALA A 234 -25.82 -4.25 17.59
N MET A 235 -24.52 -4.05 17.43
CA MET A 235 -23.93 -2.76 17.08
C MET A 235 -24.40 -2.29 15.68
N VAL A 236 -24.37 -3.17 14.68
CA VAL A 236 -24.88 -2.87 13.32
C VAL A 236 -26.36 -2.49 13.38
N ALA A 237 -27.20 -3.26 14.08
CA ALA A 237 -28.63 -2.95 14.23
C ALA A 237 -28.88 -1.56 14.82
N LYS A 238 -28.13 -1.18 15.86
CA LYS A 238 -28.20 0.15 16.46
C LYS A 238 -27.82 1.26 15.50
N VAL A 239 -26.78 1.04 14.70
CA VAL A 239 -26.31 2.01 13.71
C VAL A 239 -27.33 2.16 12.58
N VAL A 240 -27.94 1.07 12.09
CA VAL A 240 -29.04 1.11 11.11
C VAL A 240 -30.19 1.99 11.61
N GLU A 241 -30.57 1.84 12.89
CA GLU A 241 -31.64 2.66 13.48
C GLU A 241 -31.26 4.15 13.50
N ARG A 242 -30.03 4.51 13.81
CA ARG A 242 -29.56 5.91 13.76
C ARG A 242 -29.53 6.49 12.36
N ILE A 243 -29.21 5.67 11.35
CA ILE A 243 -29.30 6.05 9.94
C ILE A 243 -30.76 6.36 9.57
N ARG A 244 -31.70 5.50 9.98
CA ARG A 244 -33.15 5.71 9.75
C ARG A 244 -33.68 6.96 10.43
N GLN A 245 -33.10 7.37 11.54
CA GLN A 245 -33.39 8.63 12.24
C GLN A 245 -32.75 9.85 11.57
N GLY A 246 -31.95 9.67 10.50
CA GLY A 246 -31.35 10.75 9.73
C GLY A 246 -30.12 11.38 10.36
N THR A 247 -29.42 10.70 11.28
CA THR A 247 -28.18 11.21 11.89
C THR A 247 -27.02 11.24 10.89
N PHE A 248 -26.95 10.26 10.05
CA PHE A 248 -26.02 10.13 8.90
C PHE A 248 -26.63 9.14 7.90
N GLU A 249 -26.06 9.05 6.68
CA GLU A 249 -26.62 8.20 5.62
C GLU A 249 -25.90 6.86 5.49
N LYS A 250 -24.60 6.86 5.79
CA LYS A 250 -23.72 5.68 5.69
C LYS A 250 -22.62 5.77 6.71
N VAL A 251 -22.24 4.63 7.27
CA VAL A 251 -21.01 4.47 8.07
C VAL A 251 -20.36 3.14 7.77
N VAL A 252 -19.04 3.08 7.75
CA VAL A 252 -18.32 1.82 7.60
C VAL A 252 -17.88 1.35 8.98
N LEU A 253 -18.37 0.19 9.41
CA LEU A 253 -17.98 -0.43 10.68
C LEU A 253 -16.98 -1.54 10.43
N ALA A 254 -15.89 -1.54 11.18
CA ALA A 254 -14.85 -2.54 11.11
C ALA A 254 -14.87 -3.49 12.32
N ARG A 255 -14.31 -4.67 12.11
CA ARG A 255 -14.01 -5.67 13.16
C ARG A 255 -12.71 -6.35 12.88
N ASP A 256 -12.16 -6.99 13.90
CA ASP A 256 -10.93 -7.75 13.80
C ASP A 256 -11.12 -9.19 14.32
N ILE A 257 -10.24 -10.06 13.81
CA ILE A 257 -10.06 -11.43 14.31
C ILE A 257 -8.57 -11.66 14.56
N GLN A 258 -8.26 -12.50 15.53
CA GLN A 258 -6.88 -12.91 15.78
C GLN A 258 -6.69 -14.38 15.39
N LEU A 259 -5.62 -14.65 14.67
CA LEU A 259 -5.11 -15.98 14.37
C LEU A 259 -3.95 -16.27 15.31
N VAL A 260 -3.88 -17.47 15.82
CA VAL A 260 -2.78 -17.95 16.67
C VAL A 260 -2.35 -19.32 16.18
N LEU A 261 -1.08 -19.48 15.77
CA LEU A 261 -0.53 -20.78 15.40
C LEU A 261 -0.62 -21.75 16.58
N ASP A 262 -0.92 -23.01 16.29
CA ASP A 262 -1.00 -24.05 17.31
C ASP A 262 0.35 -24.31 17.98
N ASP A 263 1.44 -24.17 17.22
CA ASP A 263 2.81 -24.17 17.77
C ASP A 263 3.31 -22.71 17.91
N PRO A 264 3.49 -22.21 19.14
CA PRO A 264 3.94 -20.84 19.38
C PRO A 264 5.42 -20.59 19.06
N THR A 265 6.18 -21.65 18.73
CA THR A 265 7.60 -21.53 18.29
C THR A 265 7.73 -21.30 16.79
N GLU A 266 6.64 -21.50 16.03
CA GLU A 266 6.55 -21.21 14.61
C GLU A 266 6.17 -19.75 14.35
N ALA A 267 6.32 -19.32 13.11
CA ALA A 267 5.87 -18.02 12.63
C ALA A 267 5.17 -18.16 11.28
N PHE A 268 4.22 -17.27 11.01
CA PHE A 268 3.64 -17.19 9.69
C PHE A 268 4.70 -16.85 8.63
N ASP A 269 4.71 -17.60 7.52
CA ASP A 269 5.64 -17.37 6.42
C ASP A 269 5.19 -16.15 5.57
N ILE A 270 5.91 -15.05 5.73
CA ILE A 270 5.64 -13.79 5.04
C ILE A 270 5.84 -13.92 3.52
N ASN A 271 6.90 -14.61 3.08
CA ASN A 271 7.22 -14.74 1.66
C ASN A 271 6.17 -15.58 0.93
N LEU A 272 5.79 -16.71 1.54
CA LEU A 272 4.72 -17.56 1.02
C LEU A 272 3.37 -16.81 1.00
N THR A 273 3.08 -16.04 2.05
CA THR A 273 1.85 -15.25 2.12
C THR A 273 1.81 -14.22 0.99
N LEU A 274 2.91 -13.51 0.72
CA LEU A 274 3.02 -12.59 -0.42
C LEU A 274 2.86 -13.30 -1.76
N GLN A 275 3.47 -14.47 -1.93
CA GLN A 275 3.32 -15.25 -3.17
C GLN A 275 1.85 -15.64 -3.40
N ARG A 276 1.16 -16.14 -2.37
CA ARG A 276 -0.25 -16.52 -2.45
C ARG A 276 -1.16 -15.32 -2.75
N LEU A 277 -0.88 -14.15 -2.14
CA LEU A 277 -1.60 -12.91 -2.41
C LEU A 277 -1.44 -12.49 -3.88
N ARG A 278 -0.21 -12.48 -4.40
CA ARG A 278 0.13 -12.17 -5.79
C ARG A 278 -0.63 -13.07 -6.78
N GLU A 279 -0.56 -14.38 -6.56
CA GLU A 279 -1.17 -15.37 -7.45
C GLU A 279 -2.70 -15.31 -7.43
N SER A 280 -3.29 -15.10 -6.24
CA SER A 280 -4.74 -15.10 -6.05
C SER A 280 -5.42 -13.78 -6.40
N TYR A 281 -4.69 -12.66 -6.33
CA TYR A 281 -5.24 -11.31 -6.51
C TYR A 281 -4.35 -10.46 -7.43
N PRO A 282 -4.14 -10.87 -8.69
CA PRO A 282 -3.19 -10.21 -9.59
C PRO A 282 -3.53 -8.76 -9.94
N THR A 283 -4.78 -8.34 -9.79
CA THR A 283 -5.24 -6.96 -10.04
C THR A 283 -5.23 -6.07 -8.79
N ALA A 284 -4.84 -6.63 -7.63
CA ALA A 284 -4.73 -5.88 -6.39
C ALA A 284 -3.32 -5.33 -6.18
N TYR A 285 -3.22 -4.33 -5.31
CA TYR A 285 -1.94 -3.89 -4.73
C TYR A 285 -1.54 -4.85 -3.62
N VAL A 286 -0.52 -5.65 -3.87
CA VAL A 286 0.06 -6.55 -2.87
C VAL A 286 1.15 -5.81 -2.13
N PHE A 287 1.08 -5.77 -0.81
CA PHE A 287 2.02 -5.00 0.00
C PHE A 287 2.43 -5.69 1.28
N ALA A 288 3.63 -5.37 1.74
CA ALA A 288 4.10 -5.64 3.09
C ALA A 288 5.05 -4.55 3.55
N ILE A 289 4.93 -4.11 4.78
CA ILE A 289 5.85 -3.20 5.45
C ILE A 289 6.29 -3.81 6.77
N GLN A 290 7.59 -3.92 6.95
CA GLN A 290 8.22 -4.43 8.16
C GLN A 290 8.48 -3.32 9.16
N ARG A 291 8.16 -3.58 10.43
CA ARG A 291 8.56 -2.77 11.59
C ARG A 291 9.02 -3.71 12.70
N GLY A 292 10.33 -3.77 12.93
CA GLY A 292 10.90 -4.81 13.80
C GLY A 292 10.57 -6.21 13.28
N GLU A 293 9.96 -7.03 14.11
CA GLU A 293 9.53 -8.40 13.75
C GLU A 293 8.10 -8.45 13.16
N ARG A 294 7.40 -7.33 13.09
CA ARG A 294 6.01 -7.23 12.66
C ARG A 294 5.87 -6.83 11.21
N PHE A 295 4.83 -7.34 10.56
CA PHE A 295 4.50 -7.04 9.17
C PHE A 295 3.06 -6.60 9.04
N PHE A 296 2.84 -5.38 8.57
CA PHE A 296 1.53 -4.99 8.07
C PHE A 296 1.47 -5.30 6.58
N MET A 297 0.57 -6.21 6.16
CA MET A 297 0.52 -6.74 4.81
C MET A 297 -0.89 -7.05 4.33
N GLY A 298 -1.05 -7.13 3.01
CA GLY A 298 -2.35 -7.42 2.41
C GLY A 298 -2.37 -7.33 0.89
N ALA A 299 -3.60 -7.46 0.33
CA ALA A 299 -3.87 -7.27 -1.10
C ALA A 299 -5.13 -6.42 -1.27
N THR A 300 -4.95 -5.13 -1.47
CA THR A 300 -6.05 -4.17 -1.60
C THR A 300 -6.43 -3.90 -3.05
N PRO A 301 -7.72 -3.94 -3.42
CA PRO A 301 -8.17 -3.58 -4.75
C PRO A 301 -8.44 -2.08 -4.92
N GLU A 302 -8.34 -1.29 -3.85
CA GLU A 302 -8.84 0.09 -3.82
C GLU A 302 -7.70 1.10 -3.90
N ARG A 303 -7.52 1.70 -5.09
CA ARG A 303 -6.64 2.86 -5.27
C ARG A 303 -7.33 4.11 -4.69
N LEU A 304 -6.63 4.82 -3.81
CA LEU A 304 -7.08 6.11 -3.30
C LEU A 304 -6.77 7.21 -4.30
N VAL A 305 -5.52 7.29 -4.75
CA VAL A 305 -5.05 8.36 -5.64
C VAL A 305 -3.74 7.95 -6.33
N LEU A 306 -3.59 8.36 -7.59
CA LEU A 306 -2.36 8.28 -8.37
C LEU A 306 -1.97 9.69 -8.83
N ALA A 307 -0.70 10.04 -8.67
CA ALA A 307 -0.09 11.21 -9.30
C ALA A 307 0.85 10.76 -10.41
N GLN A 308 0.61 11.22 -11.61
CA GLN A 308 1.41 10.90 -12.78
C GLN A 308 1.44 12.07 -13.75
N ASP A 309 2.63 12.44 -14.24
CA ASP A 309 2.83 13.49 -15.23
C ASP A 309 2.16 14.83 -14.86
N GLY A 310 2.20 15.19 -13.57
CA GLY A 310 1.57 16.40 -13.04
C GLY A 310 0.04 16.32 -12.88
N GLN A 311 -0.56 15.17 -13.15
CA GLN A 311 -1.99 14.93 -12.99
C GLN A 311 -2.29 14.04 -11.79
N ILE A 312 -3.42 14.29 -11.16
CA ILE A 312 -4.06 13.41 -10.18
C ILE A 312 -5.12 12.58 -10.87
N HIS A 313 -5.09 11.28 -10.57
CA HIS A 313 -6.11 10.32 -10.98
C HIS A 313 -6.69 9.68 -9.73
N THR A 314 -7.99 9.82 -9.54
CA THR A 314 -8.74 9.17 -8.47
C THR A 314 -10.08 8.69 -9.01
N MET A 315 -10.92 8.13 -8.16
CA MET A 315 -12.23 7.66 -8.58
C MET A 315 -13.27 7.83 -7.46
N ALA A 316 -14.47 8.12 -7.85
CA ALA A 316 -15.63 7.95 -6.98
C ALA A 316 -16.10 6.49 -7.09
N LEU A 317 -16.32 5.85 -5.96
CA LEU A 317 -16.79 4.46 -5.87
C LEU A 317 -17.96 4.40 -4.89
N ALA A 318 -19.18 4.22 -5.40
CA ALA A 318 -20.38 4.08 -4.59
C ALA A 318 -21.47 3.37 -5.38
N GLY A 319 -22.45 2.80 -4.66
CA GLY A 319 -23.43 1.89 -5.25
C GLY A 319 -22.85 0.52 -5.52
N SER A 320 -23.51 -0.54 -5.04
CA SER A 320 -22.97 -1.90 -5.13
C SER A 320 -24.06 -2.92 -5.35
N VAL A 321 -23.72 -3.99 -6.08
CA VAL A 321 -24.56 -5.18 -6.23
C VAL A 321 -23.66 -6.43 -6.22
N ARG A 322 -24.20 -7.58 -5.84
CA ARG A 322 -23.50 -8.86 -5.91
C ARG A 322 -23.14 -9.24 -7.35
N ARG A 323 -22.17 -10.13 -7.51
CA ARG A 323 -21.93 -10.81 -8.79
C ARG A 323 -23.06 -11.80 -9.07
N GLY A 324 -23.38 -12.00 -10.35
CA GLY A 324 -24.26 -13.06 -10.78
C GLY A 324 -23.60 -14.44 -10.71
N GLU A 325 -24.40 -15.50 -10.56
CA GLU A 325 -23.92 -16.89 -10.63
C GLU A 325 -23.60 -17.32 -12.07
N THR A 326 -24.21 -16.64 -13.04
CA THR A 326 -23.97 -16.82 -14.47
C THR A 326 -23.58 -15.49 -15.12
N GLU A 327 -22.91 -15.51 -16.28
CA GLU A 327 -22.55 -14.30 -17.02
C GLU A 327 -23.78 -13.46 -17.40
N VAL A 328 -24.91 -14.10 -17.70
CA VAL A 328 -26.16 -13.41 -18.07
C VAL A 328 -26.75 -12.68 -16.84
N GLU A 329 -26.83 -13.36 -15.71
CA GLU A 329 -27.29 -12.76 -14.47
C GLU A 329 -26.36 -11.63 -14.00
N ASP A 330 -25.03 -11.80 -14.11
CA ASP A 330 -24.05 -10.81 -13.76
C ASP A 330 -24.18 -9.53 -14.61
N ALA A 331 -24.40 -9.70 -15.90
CA ALA A 331 -24.63 -8.58 -16.81
C ALA A 331 -25.97 -7.87 -16.49
N GLN A 332 -27.03 -8.61 -16.18
CA GLN A 332 -28.32 -8.05 -15.81
C GLN A 332 -28.23 -7.24 -14.51
N LEU A 333 -27.63 -7.79 -13.46
CA LEU A 333 -27.40 -7.10 -12.20
C LEU A 333 -26.57 -5.82 -12.38
N GLY A 334 -25.59 -5.83 -13.28
CA GLY A 334 -24.82 -4.65 -13.64
C GLY A 334 -25.68 -3.57 -14.33
N VAL A 335 -26.55 -3.96 -15.24
CA VAL A 335 -27.49 -3.02 -15.90
C VAL A 335 -28.48 -2.45 -14.89
N GLU A 336 -29.03 -3.27 -14.00
CA GLU A 336 -29.94 -2.82 -12.93
C GLU A 336 -29.22 -1.83 -11.99
N LEU A 337 -27.95 -2.06 -11.65
CA LEU A 337 -27.14 -1.13 -10.85
C LEU A 337 -26.95 0.21 -11.55
N LEU A 338 -26.60 0.23 -12.84
CA LEU A 338 -26.46 1.44 -13.64
C LEU A 338 -27.76 2.23 -13.79
N GLN A 339 -28.92 1.56 -13.79
CA GLN A 339 -30.25 2.17 -13.92
C GLN A 339 -30.88 2.51 -12.56
N SER A 340 -30.30 2.09 -11.46
CA SER A 340 -30.84 2.31 -10.11
C SER A 340 -30.74 3.78 -9.72
N GLU A 341 -31.87 4.48 -9.66
CA GLU A 341 -31.95 5.89 -9.25
C GLU A 341 -31.33 6.09 -7.85
N LYS A 342 -31.60 5.20 -6.91
CA LYS A 342 -31.03 5.23 -5.56
C LYS A 342 -29.49 5.16 -5.59
N ASN A 343 -28.91 4.19 -6.29
CA ASN A 343 -27.46 4.02 -6.35
C ASN A 343 -26.78 5.17 -7.12
N ASN A 344 -27.43 5.69 -8.16
CA ASN A 344 -26.94 6.85 -8.89
C ASN A 344 -26.93 8.12 -8.02
N ASN A 345 -27.98 8.36 -7.22
CA ASN A 345 -28.01 9.48 -6.29
C ASN A 345 -26.89 9.39 -5.23
N GLU A 346 -26.66 8.21 -4.63
CA GLU A 346 -25.53 7.97 -3.73
C GLU A 346 -24.20 8.25 -4.45
N HIS A 347 -24.05 7.77 -5.68
CA HIS A 347 -22.82 7.93 -6.46
C HIS A 347 -22.52 9.40 -6.80
N VAL A 348 -23.50 10.18 -7.21
CA VAL A 348 -23.35 11.63 -7.49
C VAL A 348 -22.82 12.39 -6.26
N ILE A 349 -23.29 12.04 -5.07
CA ILE A 349 -22.79 12.63 -3.82
C ILE A 349 -21.32 12.35 -3.63
N VAL A 350 -20.89 11.10 -3.85
CA VAL A 350 -19.47 10.72 -3.71
C VAL A 350 -18.59 11.42 -4.76
N VAL A 351 -19.07 11.54 -6.00
CA VAL A 351 -18.39 12.33 -7.04
C VAL A 351 -18.21 13.79 -6.60
N ALA A 352 -19.25 14.42 -6.08
CA ALA A 352 -19.18 15.80 -5.60
C ALA A 352 -18.19 15.97 -4.44
N MET A 353 -18.12 15.00 -3.52
CA MET A 353 -17.15 15.01 -2.42
C MET A 353 -15.71 14.91 -2.91
N VAL A 354 -15.43 14.02 -3.87
CA VAL A 354 -14.09 13.88 -4.45
C VAL A 354 -13.70 15.17 -5.18
N LEU A 355 -14.61 15.78 -5.94
CA LEU A 355 -14.36 17.07 -6.60
C LEU A 355 -14.07 18.20 -5.60
N GLU A 356 -14.80 18.27 -4.50
CA GLU A 356 -14.54 19.27 -3.45
C GLU A 356 -13.17 19.04 -2.80
N ALA A 357 -12.78 17.79 -2.58
CA ALA A 357 -11.44 17.44 -2.07
C ALA A 357 -10.31 17.86 -3.05
N LEU A 358 -10.55 17.79 -4.36
CA LEU A 358 -9.56 18.20 -5.36
C LEU A 358 -9.45 19.70 -5.56
N LYS A 359 -10.47 20.47 -5.20
CA LYS A 359 -10.62 21.89 -5.54
C LYS A 359 -9.44 22.78 -5.11
N ASN A 360 -8.84 22.47 -3.95
CA ASN A 360 -7.72 23.25 -3.40
C ASN A 360 -6.34 22.79 -3.89
N HIS A 361 -6.29 21.68 -4.65
CA HIS A 361 -5.07 21.01 -5.04
C HIS A 361 -4.90 20.86 -6.54
N CYS A 362 -6.00 20.93 -7.28
CA CYS A 362 -6.02 20.72 -8.73
C CYS A 362 -6.77 21.83 -9.46
N THR A 363 -6.31 22.08 -10.68
CA THR A 363 -7.06 22.82 -11.70
C THR A 363 -7.63 21.83 -12.71
N ASN A 364 -8.54 22.28 -13.57
CA ASN A 364 -9.09 21.49 -14.69
C ASN A 364 -9.60 20.10 -14.25
N ALA A 365 -10.29 20.05 -13.09
CA ALA A 365 -10.86 18.80 -12.65
C ALA A 365 -11.89 18.29 -13.66
N HIS A 366 -11.70 17.08 -14.17
CA HIS A 366 -12.56 16.42 -15.14
C HIS A 366 -13.17 15.16 -14.54
N VAL A 367 -14.47 15.00 -14.76
CA VAL A 367 -15.24 13.82 -14.36
C VAL A 367 -15.66 13.08 -15.62
N SER A 368 -15.53 11.78 -15.65
CA SER A 368 -16.04 10.97 -16.76
C SER A 368 -17.56 11.12 -16.90
N ASP A 369 -18.05 11.19 -18.15
CA ASP A 369 -19.45 11.55 -18.46
C ASP A 369 -20.51 10.62 -17.85
N ALA A 370 -20.15 9.37 -17.59
CA ALA A 370 -21.06 8.38 -17.01
C ALA A 370 -20.31 7.40 -16.09
N PRO A 371 -20.99 6.91 -15.03
CA PRO A 371 -20.44 5.86 -14.21
C PRO A 371 -20.28 4.55 -15.00
N GLN A 372 -19.22 3.82 -14.68
CA GLN A 372 -18.87 2.52 -15.24
C GLN A 372 -19.07 1.43 -14.18
N LEU A 373 -19.12 0.17 -14.60
CA LEU A 373 -19.12 -0.96 -13.67
C LEU A 373 -17.69 -1.41 -13.37
N LEU A 374 -17.29 -1.32 -12.11
CA LEU A 374 -16.12 -1.99 -11.60
C LEU A 374 -16.52 -3.39 -11.09
N LYS A 375 -16.09 -4.44 -11.78
CA LYS A 375 -16.38 -5.82 -11.43
C LYS A 375 -15.23 -6.39 -10.58
N LEU A 376 -15.49 -6.59 -9.30
CA LEU A 376 -14.62 -7.33 -8.40
C LEU A 376 -15.05 -8.80 -8.34
N LYS A 377 -14.30 -9.64 -7.62
CA LYS A 377 -14.58 -11.09 -7.54
C LYS A 377 -16.02 -11.39 -7.07
N ASN A 378 -16.54 -10.66 -6.07
CA ASN A 378 -17.81 -10.94 -5.41
C ASN A 378 -18.86 -9.83 -5.56
N LEU A 379 -18.47 -8.64 -6.01
CA LEU A 379 -19.32 -7.45 -6.10
C LEU A 379 -19.07 -6.71 -7.41
N GLN A 380 -20.07 -5.93 -7.82
CA GLN A 380 -19.96 -4.89 -8.84
C GLN A 380 -20.25 -3.54 -8.18
N HIS A 381 -19.51 -2.51 -8.56
CA HIS A 381 -19.70 -1.14 -8.06
C HIS A 381 -19.87 -0.16 -9.22
N LEU A 382 -20.57 0.94 -8.96
CA LEU A 382 -20.47 2.11 -9.82
C LEU A 382 -19.15 2.82 -9.55
N GLN A 383 -18.43 3.12 -10.62
CA GLN A 383 -17.14 3.81 -10.60
C GLN A 383 -17.16 4.98 -11.58
N THR A 384 -16.71 6.15 -11.15
CA THR A 384 -16.47 7.28 -12.03
C THR A 384 -15.03 7.75 -11.88
N PRO A 385 -14.19 7.63 -12.92
CA PRO A 385 -12.86 8.22 -12.94
C PRO A 385 -12.91 9.75 -12.85
N ILE A 386 -11.98 10.31 -12.06
CA ILE A 386 -11.84 11.75 -11.87
C ILE A 386 -10.35 12.08 -12.02
N THR A 387 -10.04 13.09 -12.82
CA THR A 387 -8.68 13.60 -13.03
C THR A 387 -8.59 15.08 -12.73
N GLY A 388 -7.39 15.58 -12.46
CA GLY A 388 -7.16 17.02 -12.29
C GLY A 388 -5.67 17.35 -12.38
N ASP A 389 -5.34 18.52 -12.91
CA ASP A 389 -3.95 18.97 -13.01
C ASP A 389 -3.49 19.51 -11.64
N LEU A 390 -2.41 18.99 -11.09
CA LEU A 390 -1.84 19.46 -9.83
C LEU A 390 -1.42 20.94 -9.91
N ILE A 391 -1.83 21.72 -8.93
CA ILE A 391 -1.36 23.10 -8.78
C ILE A 391 0.15 23.08 -8.45
N PRO A 392 0.96 23.94 -9.07
CA PRO A 392 2.40 24.01 -8.79
C PRO A 392 2.71 24.11 -7.28
N GLY A 393 3.63 23.29 -6.80
CA GLY A 393 4.02 23.20 -5.38
C GLY A 393 3.15 22.28 -4.53
N ARG A 394 2.08 21.71 -5.07
CA ARG A 394 1.31 20.64 -4.45
C ARG A 394 1.84 19.26 -4.85
N CYS A 395 1.57 18.26 -4.03
CA CYS A 395 1.87 16.87 -4.31
C CYS A 395 0.73 15.95 -3.86
N ILE A 396 0.84 14.67 -4.15
CA ILE A 396 -0.17 13.66 -3.82
C ILE A 396 -0.54 13.63 -2.32
N LEU A 397 0.42 13.91 -1.42
CA LEU A 397 0.18 13.95 0.03
C LEU A 397 -0.75 15.10 0.43
N ASP A 398 -0.65 16.27 -0.24
CA ASP A 398 -1.57 17.39 0.00
C ASP A 398 -3.01 16.99 -0.40
N VAL A 399 -3.18 16.30 -1.52
CA VAL A 399 -4.48 15.81 -2.01
C VAL A 399 -5.10 14.80 -1.05
N MET A 400 -4.28 13.88 -0.51
CA MET A 400 -4.76 12.87 0.43
C MET A 400 -5.35 13.46 1.71
N ALA A 401 -4.88 14.60 2.18
CA ALA A 401 -5.39 15.26 3.39
C ALA A 401 -6.91 15.54 3.30
N ASP A 402 -7.39 15.86 2.10
CA ASP A 402 -8.81 16.15 1.86
C ASP A 402 -9.59 14.93 1.35
N LEU A 403 -8.92 13.98 0.67
CA LEU A 403 -9.57 12.75 0.19
C LEU A 403 -9.82 11.73 1.30
N HIS A 404 -8.90 11.57 2.26
CA HIS A 404 -9.00 10.51 3.27
C HIS A 404 -9.72 10.99 4.55
N PRO A 405 -10.59 10.14 5.15
CA PRO A 405 -11.13 8.91 4.61
C PRO A 405 -12.26 9.16 3.59
N THR A 406 -12.30 8.31 2.56
CA THR A 406 -13.40 8.31 1.58
C THR A 406 -14.69 7.76 2.19
N PRO A 407 -15.87 8.03 1.59
CA PRO A 407 -17.12 7.40 2.02
C PRO A 407 -17.12 5.88 1.94
N ALA A 408 -16.21 5.28 1.14
CA ALA A 408 -16.07 3.84 1.01
C ALA A 408 -15.51 3.18 2.29
N VAL A 409 -14.75 3.91 3.10
CA VAL A 409 -14.11 3.38 4.32
C VAL A 409 -14.47 4.13 5.61
N GLY A 410 -14.99 5.35 5.49
CA GLY A 410 -15.48 6.16 6.62
C GLY A 410 -17.01 6.17 6.69
N GLY A 411 -17.64 6.80 5.73
CA GLY A 411 -19.09 6.99 5.64
C GLY A 411 -19.47 8.41 5.21
N PHE A 412 -20.76 8.72 5.28
CA PHE A 412 -21.32 10.00 4.83
C PHE A 412 -22.51 10.46 5.70
N PRO A 413 -22.60 11.76 6.05
CA PRO A 413 -21.55 12.79 5.94
C PRO A 413 -20.31 12.45 6.77
N ARG A 414 -19.11 12.82 6.24
CA ARG A 414 -17.78 12.40 6.78
C ARG A 414 -17.67 12.61 8.29
N GLN A 415 -17.94 13.81 8.78
CA GLN A 415 -17.77 14.16 10.20
C GLN A 415 -18.66 13.31 11.10
N ALA A 416 -19.97 13.22 10.79
CA ALA A 416 -20.94 12.46 11.58
C ALA A 416 -20.61 10.94 11.56
N ALA A 417 -20.16 10.43 10.40
CA ALA A 417 -19.77 9.04 10.27
C ALA A 417 -18.51 8.71 11.10
N LEU A 418 -17.49 9.57 11.11
CA LEU A 418 -16.29 9.39 11.91
C LEU A 418 -16.59 9.45 13.42
N GLU A 419 -17.44 10.36 13.85
CA GLU A 419 -17.91 10.44 15.24
C GLU A 419 -18.66 9.17 15.65
N GLU A 420 -19.47 8.60 14.74
CA GLU A 420 -20.16 7.35 14.99
C GLU A 420 -19.18 6.17 15.09
N ILE A 421 -18.21 6.06 14.20
CA ILE A 421 -17.15 5.05 14.25
C ILE A 421 -16.42 5.12 15.58
N HIS A 422 -15.98 6.31 15.98
CA HIS A 422 -15.25 6.53 17.22
C HIS A 422 -16.04 6.10 18.47
N ASN A 423 -17.32 6.47 18.52
CA ASN A 423 -18.19 6.20 19.68
C ASN A 423 -18.61 4.73 19.75
N THR A 424 -18.79 4.06 18.61
CA THR A 424 -19.47 2.77 18.52
C THR A 424 -18.50 1.61 18.30
N GLU A 425 -17.54 1.73 17.43
CA GLU A 425 -16.65 0.64 17.02
C GLU A 425 -15.66 0.26 18.11
N LYS A 426 -15.06 1.24 18.79
CA LYS A 426 -14.04 1.03 19.85
C LYS A 426 -12.93 0.05 19.41
N LEU A 427 -12.55 0.13 18.16
CA LEU A 427 -11.45 -0.58 17.54
C LEU A 427 -10.36 0.42 17.16
N ASP A 428 -9.12 0.15 17.56
CA ASP A 428 -7.97 0.85 16.98
C ASP A 428 -7.68 0.22 15.63
N ARG A 429 -8.12 0.89 14.58
CA ARG A 429 -7.88 0.44 13.19
C ARG A 429 -6.41 0.56 12.81
N GLY A 430 -5.65 1.44 13.47
CA GLY A 430 -4.30 1.76 13.07
C GLY A 430 -4.22 2.11 11.59
N TRP A 431 -3.39 1.39 10.83
CA TRP A 431 -3.23 1.57 9.39
C TRP A 431 -4.28 0.82 8.55
N TYR A 432 -5.08 -0.07 9.13
CA TYR A 432 -6.19 -0.68 8.41
C TYR A 432 -7.18 0.38 7.91
N ALA A 433 -7.53 0.32 6.64
CA ALA A 433 -8.35 1.30 5.91
C ALA A 433 -7.73 2.72 5.81
N GLY A 434 -6.47 2.88 6.24
CA GLY A 434 -5.67 4.09 6.02
C GLY A 434 -4.97 4.08 4.67
N PRO A 435 -4.44 5.23 4.21
CA PRO A 435 -3.62 5.31 3.00
C PRO A 435 -2.27 4.62 3.17
N LEU A 436 -1.88 3.81 2.18
CA LEU A 436 -0.57 3.17 2.08
C LEU A 436 -0.07 3.29 0.65
N GLY A 437 1.20 3.64 0.45
CA GLY A 437 1.76 3.79 -0.88
C GLY A 437 3.07 4.53 -0.91
N TRP A 438 3.35 5.21 -2.02
CA TRP A 438 4.63 5.84 -2.26
C TRP A 438 4.54 7.16 -3.02
N ILE A 439 5.59 7.99 -2.88
CA ILE A 439 5.83 9.21 -3.66
C ILE A 439 7.30 9.28 -4.05
N GLY A 440 7.58 9.55 -5.32
CA GLY A 440 8.93 9.74 -5.88
C GLY A 440 9.28 11.21 -6.11
N ALA A 441 10.57 11.49 -6.28
CA ALA A 441 11.09 12.83 -6.55
C ALA A 441 10.57 13.44 -7.85
N SER A 442 10.22 12.62 -8.83
CA SER A 442 9.58 13.05 -10.09
C SER A 442 8.17 13.62 -9.93
N GLY A 443 7.59 13.54 -8.72
CA GLY A 443 6.19 13.87 -8.47
C GLY A 443 5.21 12.72 -8.76
N HIS A 444 5.68 11.62 -9.36
CA HIS A 444 4.89 10.40 -9.46
C HIS A 444 4.67 9.79 -8.09
N GLY A 445 3.53 9.19 -7.89
CA GLY A 445 3.21 8.52 -6.63
C GLY A 445 1.86 7.84 -6.67
N GLU A 446 1.67 6.85 -5.83
CA GLU A 446 0.44 6.11 -5.77
C GLU A 446 0.14 5.67 -4.34
N PHE A 447 -1.09 5.90 -3.90
CA PHE A 447 -1.58 5.44 -2.61
C PHE A 447 -2.88 4.65 -2.79
N ALA A 448 -2.95 3.53 -2.10
CA ALA A 448 -4.15 2.69 -1.98
C ALA A 448 -4.72 2.78 -0.56
N VAL A 449 -5.96 2.38 -0.39
CA VAL A 449 -6.58 2.20 0.93
C VAL A 449 -6.22 0.80 1.43
N ALA A 450 -5.57 0.68 2.59
CA ALA A 450 -5.04 -0.58 3.11
C ALA A 450 -6.14 -1.53 3.60
N LEU A 451 -6.89 -2.09 2.66
CA LEU A 451 -7.93 -3.08 2.88
C LEU A 451 -7.41 -4.51 2.68
N ARG A 452 -8.23 -5.50 3.09
CA ARG A 452 -7.87 -6.92 2.93
C ARG A 452 -6.48 -7.19 3.51
N SER A 453 -6.25 -6.69 4.71
CA SER A 453 -4.94 -6.62 5.33
C SER A 453 -4.95 -7.16 6.77
N GLY A 454 -3.76 -7.39 7.28
CA GLY A 454 -3.55 -7.82 8.65
C GLY A 454 -2.16 -7.45 9.15
N LEU A 455 -2.03 -7.42 10.47
CA LEU A 455 -0.76 -7.27 11.17
C LEU A 455 -0.29 -8.65 11.64
N VAL A 456 0.84 -9.11 11.11
CA VAL A 456 1.46 -10.40 11.42
C VAL A 456 2.61 -10.17 12.40
N ASP A 457 2.65 -10.93 13.48
CA ASP A 457 3.63 -10.84 14.57
C ASP A 457 4.02 -12.27 15.03
N GLY A 458 5.02 -12.84 14.40
CA GLY A 458 5.47 -14.21 14.66
C GLY A 458 4.33 -15.23 14.50
N ALA A 459 3.97 -15.90 15.60
CA ALA A 459 2.89 -16.90 15.63
C ALA A 459 1.48 -16.31 15.66
N LYS A 460 1.32 -14.98 15.62
CA LYS A 460 0.03 -14.30 15.70
C LYS A 460 -0.21 -13.44 14.48
N ALA A 461 -1.47 -13.33 14.05
CA ALA A 461 -1.89 -12.37 13.06
C ALA A 461 -3.23 -11.75 13.48
N THR A 462 -3.36 -10.43 13.34
CA THR A 462 -4.63 -9.72 13.54
C THR A 462 -5.11 -9.26 12.17
N LEU A 463 -6.26 -9.74 11.74
CA LEU A 463 -6.87 -9.42 10.46
C LEU A 463 -8.04 -8.47 10.65
N PHE A 464 -8.27 -7.61 9.67
CA PHE A 464 -9.32 -6.58 9.72
C PHE A 464 -10.29 -6.70 8.55
N ALA A 465 -11.57 -6.44 8.82
CA ALA A 465 -12.60 -6.32 7.78
C ALA A 465 -13.64 -5.28 8.19
N GLY A 466 -14.18 -4.54 7.21
CA GLY A 466 -15.22 -3.54 7.42
C GLY A 466 -16.36 -3.69 6.44
N CYS A 467 -17.58 -3.30 6.85
CA CYS A 467 -18.79 -3.28 6.03
C CYS A 467 -19.43 -1.90 6.06
N GLY A 468 -19.91 -1.46 4.90
CA GLY A 468 -20.65 -0.22 4.76
C GLY A 468 -22.09 -0.38 5.19
N ILE A 469 -22.47 0.22 6.31
CA ILE A 469 -23.81 0.13 6.89
C ILE A 469 -24.67 1.29 6.35
N VAL A 470 -25.84 0.92 5.85
CA VAL A 470 -26.87 1.82 5.32
C VAL A 470 -28.26 1.47 5.90
N SER A 471 -29.29 2.27 5.61
CA SER A 471 -30.63 2.13 6.23
C SER A 471 -31.31 0.77 6.05
N ASN A 472 -30.94 0.01 5.03
CA ASN A 472 -31.46 -1.32 4.73
C ASN A 472 -30.48 -2.46 5.00
N SER A 473 -29.35 -2.18 5.66
CA SER A 473 -28.40 -3.21 6.06
C SER A 473 -29.02 -4.18 7.07
N GLU A 474 -28.71 -5.47 6.89
CA GLU A 474 -29.13 -6.56 7.77
C GLU A 474 -27.92 -7.09 8.54
N PRO A 475 -27.93 -7.07 9.88
CA PRO A 475 -26.76 -7.40 10.69
C PRO A 475 -26.13 -8.76 10.38
N GLN A 476 -26.94 -9.77 10.06
CA GLN A 476 -26.48 -11.12 9.71
C GLN A 476 -25.74 -11.14 8.36
N ILE A 477 -26.27 -10.39 7.40
CA ILE A 477 -25.66 -10.28 6.05
C ILE A 477 -24.33 -9.56 6.14
N GLU A 478 -24.28 -8.43 6.86
CA GLU A 478 -23.05 -7.66 7.07
C GLU A 478 -21.98 -8.46 7.82
N TYR A 479 -22.39 -9.26 8.82
CA TYR A 479 -21.50 -10.17 9.51
C TYR A 479 -20.91 -11.23 8.55
N ALA A 480 -21.73 -11.86 7.72
CA ALA A 480 -21.28 -12.81 6.72
C ALA A 480 -20.34 -12.16 5.70
N GLU A 481 -20.66 -10.93 5.24
CA GLU A 481 -19.80 -10.16 4.33
C GLU A 481 -18.41 -9.91 4.93
N SER A 482 -18.34 -9.58 6.23
CA SER A 482 -17.05 -9.40 6.90
C SER A 482 -16.17 -10.65 6.84
N TRP A 483 -16.76 -11.84 6.96
CA TRP A 483 -16.06 -13.12 6.83
C TRP A 483 -15.52 -13.36 5.42
N TRP A 484 -16.26 -12.97 4.37
CA TRP A 484 -15.75 -13.05 3.01
C TRP A 484 -14.53 -12.14 2.80
N LYS A 485 -14.50 -10.98 3.47
CA LYS A 485 -13.37 -10.05 3.39
C LYS A 485 -12.14 -10.56 4.13
N PHE A 486 -12.31 -11.26 5.24
CA PHE A 486 -11.19 -11.93 5.92
C PHE A 486 -10.57 -13.04 5.08
N GLN A 487 -11.33 -13.70 4.18
CA GLN A 487 -10.84 -14.83 3.39
C GLN A 487 -9.59 -14.50 2.56
N VAL A 488 -9.39 -13.24 2.17
CA VAL A 488 -8.20 -12.83 1.42
C VAL A 488 -6.93 -13.16 2.20
N MET A 489 -6.86 -12.71 3.45
CA MET A 489 -5.71 -12.97 4.31
C MET A 489 -5.72 -14.38 4.91
N LEU A 490 -6.87 -14.91 5.30
CA LEU A 490 -6.99 -16.26 5.83
C LEU A 490 -6.41 -17.30 4.86
N ARG A 491 -6.82 -17.27 3.59
CA ARG A 491 -6.33 -18.21 2.57
C ARG A 491 -4.87 -18.01 2.22
N SER A 492 -4.33 -16.81 2.38
CA SER A 492 -2.93 -16.54 2.08
C SER A 492 -2.00 -16.94 3.24
N LEU A 493 -2.47 -16.86 4.48
CA LEU A 493 -1.75 -17.30 5.68
C LEU A 493 -1.86 -18.81 5.91
N SER A 494 -2.86 -19.50 5.32
CA SER A 494 -3.07 -20.94 5.45
C SER A 494 -2.89 -21.67 4.13
N ASP A 495 -2.77 -22.97 4.16
CA ASP A 495 -2.93 -23.79 2.97
C ASP A 495 -4.38 -23.78 2.48
N SER A 496 -4.55 -23.75 1.14
CA SER A 496 -5.82 -23.60 0.44
C SER A 496 -6.87 -24.69 0.71
N ASN A 497 -6.57 -25.68 1.54
CA ASN A 497 -7.42 -26.84 1.83
C ASN A 497 -8.15 -26.82 3.18
N GLN A 498 -7.96 -25.79 4.01
CA GLN A 498 -8.80 -25.65 5.21
C GLN A 498 -10.11 -24.94 4.82
N ARG A 499 -11.19 -25.74 4.72
CA ARG A 499 -12.59 -25.29 4.55
C ARG A 499 -13.18 -24.89 5.89
#